data_a1691230793ce34ba6f99ee22e146eee
#
_entry.id   a1691230793ce34ba6f99ee22e146eee
#
_cell.length_a   1.000
_cell.length_b   1.000
_cell.length_c   1.000
_cell.angle_alpha   90.00
_cell.angle_beta   90.00
_cell.angle_gamma   90.00
#
_symmetry.space_group_name_H-M   'P 1'
#
loop_
_entity.id
_entity.type
_entity.pdbx_description
1 polymer ?
#
loop_
_entity_poly.entity_id
_entity_poly.type
_entity_poly.pdbx_seq_one_letter_code
_entity_poly.pdbx_strand_id
1 'polypeptide(L)'
;MFKYIRIVGTAFILAIAATTLSNPSPTLAADPATIDREVAAALNVLYNTTPSAKTLAASAKAVLVFPNIVKAGFIVGAQYGDGAMLVKGKTVGYYNVLAASYGFQAGVQSFGYAMFLMTDSARDYLNQSGGWEIGVGPSVVVVDEGMARTLTTTTMQDDVYAFVFGQQGLMAGAGVQGSKITRIYP
;
A
#
# COMPACT_ATOMS: atom_id res chain seq x y z
N MET A 1 81.42 -8.23 -12.36
CA MET A 1 80.85 -7.17 -11.49
C MET A 1 79.36 -7.26 -11.58
N PHE A 2 78.75 -8.18 -10.78
CA PHE A 2 77.32 -8.48 -10.82
C PHE A 2 76.68 -7.84 -9.59
N LYS A 3 75.73 -6.92 -9.80
CA LYS A 3 74.88 -6.31 -8.73
C LYS A 3 73.65 -7.17 -8.49
N TYR A 4 73.55 -7.70 -7.30
CA TYR A 4 72.37 -8.43 -6.87
C TYR A 4 71.22 -7.43 -6.57
N ILE A 5 70.10 -7.56 -7.29
CA ILE A 5 68.85 -6.88 -6.98
C ILE A 5 68.06 -7.77 -6.02
N ARG A 6 67.88 -7.30 -4.78
CA ARG A 6 67.01 -7.92 -3.80
C ARG A 6 65.58 -7.49 -4.10
N ILE A 7 64.74 -8.45 -4.50
CA ILE A 7 63.31 -8.28 -4.61
C ILE A 7 62.70 -8.51 -3.22
N VAL A 8 62.19 -7.43 -2.60
CA VAL A 8 61.41 -7.50 -1.37
C VAL A 8 60.00 -7.83 -1.79
N GLY A 9 59.59 -9.08 -1.55
CA GLY A 9 58.23 -9.50 -1.74
C GLY A 9 57.33 -9.00 -0.60
N THR A 10 56.48 -8.02 -0.88
CA THR A 10 55.46 -7.57 0.04
C THR A 10 54.28 -8.53 -0.03
N ALA A 11 54.10 -9.38 0.97
CA ALA A 11 52.96 -10.24 1.11
C ALA A 11 51.73 -9.38 1.47
N PHE A 12 50.80 -9.23 0.55
CA PHE A 12 49.50 -8.63 0.77
C PHE A 12 48.59 -9.68 1.48
N ILE A 13 48.42 -9.56 2.77
CA ILE A 13 47.44 -10.36 3.52
C ILE A 13 46.07 -9.80 3.18
N LEU A 14 45.32 -10.51 2.35
CA LEU A 14 43.91 -10.23 2.05
C LEU A 14 43.08 -10.69 3.28
N ALA A 15 42.73 -9.77 4.14
CA ALA A 15 41.77 -10.01 5.22
C ALA A 15 40.38 -10.13 4.57
N ILE A 16 39.91 -11.37 4.42
CA ILE A 16 38.50 -11.65 4.05
C ILE A 16 37.66 -11.33 5.29
N ALA A 17 37.07 -10.13 5.29
CA ALA A 17 36.02 -9.81 6.22
C ALA A 17 34.81 -10.71 5.89
N ALA A 18 34.57 -11.71 6.71
CA ALA A 18 33.35 -12.50 6.69
C ALA A 18 32.19 -11.56 7.05
N THR A 19 31.58 -10.92 6.05
CA THR A 19 30.28 -10.28 6.22
C THR A 19 29.30 -11.38 6.52
N THR A 20 28.86 -11.49 7.77
CA THR A 20 27.69 -12.28 8.15
C THR A 20 26.51 -11.75 7.32
N LEU A 21 26.16 -12.45 6.27
CA LEU A 21 24.89 -12.28 5.58
C LEU A 21 23.81 -12.58 6.63
N SER A 22 23.33 -11.52 7.29
CA SER A 22 22.08 -11.60 8.03
C SER A 22 21.04 -12.04 7.01
N ASN A 23 20.60 -13.29 7.07
CA ASN A 23 19.44 -13.74 6.33
C ASN A 23 18.31 -12.76 6.67
N PRO A 24 17.71 -12.05 5.70
CA PRO A 24 16.51 -11.31 5.99
C PRO A 24 15.51 -12.36 6.51
N SER A 25 15.14 -12.23 7.78
CA SER A 25 14.00 -12.98 8.30
C SER A 25 12.85 -12.75 7.32
N PRO A 26 12.11 -13.79 6.90
CA PRO A 26 10.92 -13.57 6.12
C PRO A 26 10.11 -12.51 6.87
N THR A 27 9.82 -11.40 6.23
CA THR A 27 8.87 -10.42 6.75
C THR A 27 7.56 -11.17 6.89
N LEU A 28 7.29 -11.65 8.10
CA LEU A 28 5.99 -12.20 8.46
C LEU A 28 4.99 -11.09 8.13
N ALA A 29 3.92 -11.44 7.43
CA ALA A 29 2.77 -10.55 7.28
C ALA A 29 2.50 -9.94 8.67
N ALA A 30 2.22 -8.64 8.71
CA ALA A 30 1.99 -7.97 10.00
C ALA A 30 0.89 -8.74 10.75
N ASP A 31 1.08 -8.98 12.04
CA ASP A 31 0.09 -9.71 12.83
C ASP A 31 -1.24 -8.94 12.88
N PRO A 32 -2.38 -9.64 13.05
CA PRO A 32 -3.71 -9.04 13.05
C PRO A 32 -3.85 -7.83 13.99
N ALA A 33 -3.28 -7.90 15.18
CA ALA A 33 -3.40 -6.82 16.16
C ALA A 33 -2.61 -5.57 15.75
N THR A 34 -1.51 -5.74 15.02
CA THR A 34 -0.74 -4.64 14.46
C THR A 34 -1.52 -3.99 13.31
N ILE A 35 -2.07 -4.77 12.38
CA ILE A 35 -2.90 -4.25 11.29
C ILE A 35 -4.09 -3.46 11.85
N ASP A 36 -4.82 -4.02 12.82
CA ASP A 36 -5.98 -3.37 13.42
C ASP A 36 -5.63 -2.02 14.07
N ARG A 37 -4.52 -1.95 14.81
CA ARG A 37 -4.05 -0.71 15.44
C ARG A 37 -3.69 0.34 14.41
N GLU A 38 -2.96 -0.04 13.36
CA GLU A 38 -2.55 0.87 12.28
C GLU A 38 -3.75 1.35 11.47
N VAL A 39 -4.71 0.48 11.16
CA VAL A 39 -5.97 0.83 10.49
C VAL A 39 -6.77 1.83 11.31
N ALA A 40 -6.90 1.63 12.62
CA ALA A 40 -7.59 2.58 13.49
C ALA A 40 -6.91 3.95 13.51
N ALA A 41 -5.58 3.99 13.59
CA ALA A 41 -4.81 5.23 13.55
C ALA A 41 -4.97 5.95 12.19
N ALA A 42 -4.89 5.21 11.09
CA ALA A 42 -5.05 5.75 9.74
C ALA A 42 -6.45 6.33 9.50
N LEU A 43 -7.50 5.66 9.96
CA LEU A 43 -8.86 6.18 9.89
C LEU A 43 -9.05 7.47 10.70
N ASN A 44 -8.43 7.57 11.87
CA ASN A 44 -8.45 8.80 12.66
C ASN A 44 -7.80 9.96 11.89
N VAL A 45 -6.66 9.74 11.24
CA VAL A 45 -6.00 10.74 10.39
C VAL A 45 -6.95 11.16 9.27
N LEU A 46 -7.52 10.20 8.52
CA LEU A 46 -8.43 10.48 7.40
C LEU A 46 -9.65 11.27 7.85
N TYR A 47 -10.31 10.89 8.93
CA TYR A 47 -11.53 11.56 9.42
C TYR A 47 -11.27 12.96 9.95
N ASN A 48 -10.08 13.24 10.48
CA ASN A 48 -9.69 14.55 10.95
C ASN A 48 -9.31 15.50 9.81
N THR A 49 -8.73 14.95 8.72
CA THR A 49 -8.31 15.75 7.56
C THR A 49 -9.41 15.87 6.50
N THR A 50 -10.32 14.89 6.43
CA THR A 50 -11.35 14.82 5.39
C THR A 50 -12.71 14.44 6.01
N PRO A 51 -13.48 15.42 6.51
CA PRO A 51 -14.76 15.18 7.19
C PRO A 51 -15.79 14.39 6.35
N SER A 52 -15.79 14.56 5.01
CA SER A 52 -16.66 13.80 4.10
C SER A 52 -16.42 12.30 4.14
N ALA A 53 -15.19 11.85 4.41
CA ALA A 53 -14.90 10.44 4.60
C ALA A 53 -15.64 9.83 5.80
N LYS A 54 -15.82 10.62 6.87
CA LYS A 54 -16.61 10.20 8.03
C LYS A 54 -18.10 10.09 7.70
N THR A 55 -18.61 10.96 6.86
CA THR A 55 -20.00 10.89 6.37
C THR A 55 -20.21 9.65 5.51
N LEU A 56 -19.27 9.35 4.60
CA LEU A 56 -19.30 8.13 3.79
C LEU A 56 -19.26 6.86 4.66
N ALA A 57 -18.43 6.85 5.70
CA ALA A 57 -18.31 5.71 6.61
C ALA A 57 -19.65 5.33 7.28
N ALA A 58 -20.48 6.33 7.58
CA ALA A 58 -21.80 6.10 8.20
C ALA A 58 -22.78 5.39 7.26
N SER A 59 -22.62 5.56 5.94
CA SER A 59 -23.51 4.97 4.91
C SER A 59 -22.91 3.72 4.27
N ALA A 60 -21.59 3.51 4.40
CA ALA A 60 -20.88 2.39 3.78
C ALA A 60 -21.27 1.04 4.39
N LYS A 61 -21.39 0.01 3.55
CA LYS A 61 -21.58 -1.38 3.96
C LYS A 61 -20.33 -1.96 4.61
N ALA A 62 -19.14 -1.54 4.11
CA ALA A 62 -17.83 -1.86 4.67
C ALA A 62 -16.83 -0.76 4.34
N VAL A 63 -15.74 -0.70 5.11
CA VAL A 63 -14.59 0.17 4.85
C VAL A 63 -13.34 -0.68 4.81
N LEU A 64 -12.67 -0.72 3.66
CA LEU A 64 -11.38 -1.40 3.49
C LEU A 64 -10.27 -0.36 3.61
N VAL A 65 -9.33 -0.56 4.52
CA VAL A 65 -8.28 0.42 4.82
C VAL A 65 -6.91 -0.24 4.75
N PHE A 66 -6.04 0.37 3.97
CA PHE A 66 -4.61 0.08 3.94
C PHE A 66 -3.89 1.27 4.60
N PRO A 67 -3.41 1.13 5.84
CA PRO A 67 -2.85 2.25 6.61
C PRO A 67 -1.57 2.79 6.01
N ASN A 68 -0.79 1.93 5.38
CA ASN A 68 0.49 2.28 4.79
C ASN A 68 0.76 1.43 3.54
N ILE A 69 0.59 2.02 2.37
CA ILE A 69 1.00 1.44 1.11
C ILE A 69 2.36 2.04 0.74
N VAL A 70 3.35 1.19 0.54
CA VAL A 70 4.67 1.59 0.05
C VAL A 70 4.72 1.36 -1.46
N LYS A 71 5.06 2.41 -2.19
CA LYS A 71 5.29 2.39 -3.64
C LYS A 71 6.74 2.77 -3.91
N ALA A 72 7.46 1.95 -4.66
CA ALA A 72 8.82 2.22 -5.09
C ALA A 72 9.02 1.81 -6.54
N GLY A 73 9.85 2.54 -7.28
CA GLY A 73 10.14 2.20 -8.66
C GLY A 73 11.12 3.12 -9.36
N PHE A 74 11.65 2.59 -10.45
CA PHE A 74 12.41 3.31 -11.47
C PHE A 74 12.10 2.65 -12.81
N ILE A 75 11.30 3.32 -13.68
CA ILE A 75 10.72 2.76 -14.92
C ILE A 75 9.73 1.64 -14.65
N VAL A 76 10.12 0.60 -13.90
CA VAL A 76 9.22 -0.42 -13.34
C VAL A 76 9.07 -0.13 -11.86
N GLY A 77 7.83 -0.17 -11.36
CA GLY A 77 7.52 0.06 -9.96
C GLY A 77 6.65 -1.05 -9.38
N ALA A 78 6.74 -1.19 -8.07
CA ALA A 78 5.87 -2.06 -7.29
C ALA A 78 5.25 -1.28 -6.13
N GLN A 79 4.08 -1.72 -5.72
CA GLN A 79 3.33 -1.18 -4.58
C GLN A 79 2.81 -2.34 -3.76
N TYR A 80 2.92 -2.22 -2.43
CA TYR A 80 2.43 -3.22 -1.49
C TYR A 80 1.92 -2.55 -0.21
N GLY A 81 0.87 -3.12 0.36
CA GLY A 81 0.38 -2.75 1.69
C GLY A 81 -0.61 -3.77 2.21
N ASP A 82 -0.58 -3.99 3.53
CA ASP A 82 -1.57 -4.79 4.24
C ASP A 82 -2.63 -3.90 4.86
N GLY A 83 -3.84 -4.43 5.01
CA GLY A 83 -4.96 -3.68 5.54
C GLY A 83 -6.08 -4.57 6.06
N ALA A 84 -7.12 -3.93 6.57
CA ALA A 84 -8.30 -4.63 7.09
C ALA A 84 -9.60 -4.04 6.56
N MET A 85 -10.59 -4.91 6.42
CA MET A 85 -11.97 -4.54 6.13
C MET A 85 -12.77 -4.48 7.42
N LEU A 86 -13.44 -3.34 7.63
CA LEU A 86 -14.29 -3.10 8.77
C LEU A 86 -15.77 -3.06 8.35
N VAL A 87 -16.62 -3.73 9.12
CA VAL A 87 -18.07 -3.61 9.05
C VAL A 87 -18.56 -3.10 10.39
N LYS A 88 -19.24 -1.95 10.39
CA LYS A 88 -19.70 -1.28 11.62
C LYS A 88 -18.57 -1.11 12.66
N GLY A 89 -17.37 -0.75 12.20
CA GLY A 89 -16.20 -0.52 13.03
C GLY A 89 -15.49 -1.79 13.57
N LYS A 90 -15.92 -2.99 13.16
CA LYS A 90 -15.30 -4.26 13.57
C LYS A 90 -14.58 -4.88 12.38
N THR A 91 -13.35 -5.33 12.56
CA THR A 91 -12.58 -6.06 11.54
C THR A 91 -13.27 -7.38 11.20
N VAL A 92 -13.49 -7.61 9.92
CA VAL A 92 -14.11 -8.84 9.37
C VAL A 92 -13.21 -9.60 8.42
N GLY A 93 -12.04 -9.06 8.08
CA GLY A 93 -11.05 -9.73 7.25
C GLY A 93 -9.83 -8.85 7.01
N TYR A 94 -8.73 -9.49 6.62
CA TYR A 94 -7.49 -8.85 6.29
C TYR A 94 -7.20 -9.01 4.81
N TYR A 95 -6.55 -8.02 4.22
CA TYR A 95 -6.30 -7.96 2.79
C TYR A 95 -4.93 -7.36 2.53
N ASN A 96 -4.32 -7.74 1.42
CA ASN A 96 -3.20 -7.00 0.87
C ASN A 96 -3.57 -6.36 -0.46
N VAL A 97 -2.87 -5.28 -0.79
CA VAL A 97 -2.86 -4.70 -2.12
C VAL A 97 -1.48 -4.86 -2.72
N LEU A 98 -1.44 -5.42 -3.92
CA LEU A 98 -0.24 -5.53 -4.73
C LEU A 98 -0.50 -4.82 -6.06
N ALA A 99 0.44 -3.96 -6.47
CA ALA A 99 0.38 -3.35 -7.78
C ALA A 99 1.74 -3.37 -8.46
N ALA A 100 1.72 -3.50 -9.77
CA ALA A 100 2.86 -3.29 -10.62
C ALA A 100 2.60 -2.09 -11.53
N SER A 101 3.61 -1.28 -11.77
CA SER A 101 3.54 -0.13 -12.66
C SER A 101 4.71 -0.12 -13.63
N TYR A 102 4.44 0.40 -14.83
CA TYR A 102 5.43 0.60 -15.88
C TYR A 102 5.30 2.01 -16.45
N GLY A 103 6.41 2.72 -16.56
CA GLY A 103 6.46 4.07 -17.13
C GLY A 103 7.59 4.90 -16.56
N PHE A 104 7.67 6.16 -16.99
CA PHE A 104 8.65 7.11 -16.48
C PHE A 104 8.28 7.53 -15.06
N GLN A 105 8.81 6.81 -14.07
CA GLN A 105 8.61 7.09 -12.65
C GLN A 105 9.89 6.75 -11.89
N ALA A 106 10.24 7.59 -10.92
CA ALA A 106 11.37 7.35 -10.03
C ALA A 106 11.06 7.87 -8.63
N GLY A 107 11.32 7.04 -7.63
CA GLY A 107 11.17 7.45 -6.24
C GLY A 107 10.60 6.36 -5.33
N VAL A 108 10.41 6.77 -4.07
CA VAL A 108 9.73 5.99 -3.04
C VAL A 108 8.69 6.88 -2.40
N GLN A 109 7.49 6.36 -2.24
CA GLN A 109 6.36 7.04 -1.62
C GLN A 109 5.60 6.07 -0.71
N SER A 110 5.06 6.57 0.38
CA SER A 110 4.09 5.85 1.19
C SER A 110 2.82 6.69 1.37
N PHE A 111 1.68 6.01 1.49
CA PHE A 111 0.38 6.66 1.66
C PHE A 111 -0.65 5.69 2.26
N GLY A 112 -1.66 6.26 2.93
CA GLY A 112 -2.85 5.54 3.32
C GLY A 112 -3.86 5.48 2.17
N TYR A 113 -4.61 4.40 2.10
CA TYR A 113 -5.68 4.21 1.12
C TYR A 113 -6.91 3.63 1.80
N ALA A 114 -8.05 4.28 1.67
CA ALA A 114 -9.31 3.83 2.25
C ALA A 114 -10.39 3.75 1.18
N MET A 115 -11.08 2.61 1.11
CA MET A 115 -12.18 2.34 0.18
C MET A 115 -13.46 2.17 0.96
N PHE A 116 -14.45 3.02 0.69
CA PHE A 116 -15.79 2.94 1.27
C PHE A 116 -16.69 2.19 0.29
N LEU A 117 -17.03 0.97 0.64
CA LEU A 117 -17.87 0.09 -0.18
C LEU A 117 -19.34 0.40 0.13
N MET A 118 -20.04 0.99 -0.83
CA MET A 118 -21.39 1.49 -0.64
C MET A 118 -22.46 0.41 -0.87
N THR A 119 -22.12 -0.64 -1.63
CA THR A 119 -23.01 -1.73 -2.01
C THR A 119 -22.54 -3.08 -1.43
N ASP A 120 -23.49 -3.98 -1.19
CA ASP A 120 -23.16 -5.34 -0.78
C ASP A 120 -22.42 -6.10 -1.89
N SER A 121 -22.74 -5.82 -3.17
CA SER A 121 -22.04 -6.39 -4.31
C SER A 121 -20.55 -6.02 -4.33
N ALA A 122 -20.21 -4.76 -4.04
CA ALA A 122 -18.81 -4.33 -3.95
C ALA A 122 -18.06 -5.05 -2.81
N ARG A 123 -18.70 -5.20 -1.65
CA ARG A 123 -18.14 -5.95 -0.51
C ARG A 123 -17.92 -7.43 -0.86
N ASP A 124 -18.92 -8.06 -1.48
CA ASP A 124 -18.88 -9.49 -1.78
C ASP A 124 -17.88 -9.80 -2.91
N TYR A 125 -17.62 -8.83 -3.79
CA TYR A 125 -16.63 -8.95 -4.85
C TYR A 125 -15.21 -9.19 -4.31
N LEU A 126 -14.86 -8.59 -3.17
CA LEU A 126 -13.58 -8.81 -2.48
C LEU A 126 -13.38 -10.23 -1.95
N ASN A 127 -14.46 -10.97 -1.75
CA ASN A 127 -14.43 -12.36 -1.25
C ASN A 127 -14.30 -13.40 -2.37
N GLN A 128 -14.28 -12.98 -3.64
CA GLN A 128 -14.09 -13.92 -4.75
C GLN A 128 -12.69 -14.53 -4.71
N SER A 129 -12.58 -15.78 -5.13
CA SER A 129 -11.36 -16.58 -5.04
C SER A 129 -10.16 -16.03 -5.81
N GLY A 130 -10.40 -15.16 -6.79
CA GLY A 130 -9.36 -14.48 -7.58
C GLY A 130 -8.84 -13.17 -6.98
N GLY A 131 -9.47 -12.66 -5.92
CA GLY A 131 -9.26 -11.28 -5.46
C GLY A 131 -9.90 -10.25 -6.39
N TRP A 132 -9.71 -8.97 -6.10
CA TRP A 132 -10.25 -7.87 -6.89
C TRP A 132 -9.16 -7.11 -7.64
N GLU A 133 -9.21 -7.15 -8.97
CA GLU A 133 -8.43 -6.29 -9.85
C GLU A 133 -9.15 -4.94 -9.98
N ILE A 134 -8.52 -3.86 -9.51
CA ILE A 134 -9.10 -2.52 -9.58
C ILE A 134 -9.24 -2.11 -11.05
N GLY A 135 -10.45 -1.70 -11.43
CA GLY A 135 -10.81 -1.41 -12.83
C GLY A 135 -11.62 -2.51 -13.49
N VAL A 136 -11.82 -3.66 -12.81
CA VAL A 136 -12.72 -4.73 -13.26
C VAL A 136 -13.76 -4.98 -12.17
N GLY A 137 -15.04 -4.96 -12.49
CA GLY A 137 -16.14 -5.16 -11.54
C GLY A 137 -16.72 -3.85 -11.00
N PRO A 138 -16.87 -3.68 -9.67
CA PRO A 138 -17.48 -2.50 -9.07
C PRO A 138 -16.81 -1.19 -9.50
N SER A 139 -17.62 -0.13 -9.67
CA SER A 139 -17.11 1.21 -9.96
C SER A 139 -16.32 1.76 -8.78
N VAL A 140 -15.15 2.35 -9.04
CA VAL A 140 -14.31 2.98 -8.02
C VAL A 140 -14.04 4.44 -8.41
N VAL A 141 -14.46 5.34 -7.55
CA VAL A 141 -14.18 6.78 -7.69
C VAL A 141 -13.13 7.18 -6.67
N VAL A 142 -11.98 7.69 -7.13
CA VAL A 142 -10.98 8.28 -6.25
C VAL A 142 -11.39 9.71 -5.92
N VAL A 143 -11.62 9.95 -4.65
CA VAL A 143 -12.08 11.25 -4.15
C VAL A 143 -10.89 12.15 -3.92
N ASP A 144 -10.81 13.23 -4.67
CA ASP A 144 -9.89 14.34 -4.43
C ASP A 144 -10.48 15.38 -3.47
N GLU A 145 -9.68 16.39 -3.11
CA GLU A 145 -10.10 17.43 -2.18
C GLU A 145 -11.30 18.25 -2.69
N GLY A 146 -11.39 18.46 -4.00
CA GLY A 146 -12.51 19.20 -4.63
C GLY A 146 -13.80 18.40 -4.55
N MET A 147 -13.75 17.14 -4.93
CA MET A 147 -14.89 16.22 -4.86
C MET A 147 -15.33 15.99 -3.40
N ALA A 148 -14.38 15.85 -2.47
CA ALA A 148 -14.69 15.65 -1.05
C ALA A 148 -15.59 16.77 -0.45
N ARG A 149 -15.49 17.98 -0.97
CA ARG A 149 -16.31 19.13 -0.54
C ARG A 149 -17.74 19.09 -1.07
N THR A 150 -17.98 18.36 -2.14
CA THR A 150 -19.29 18.29 -2.84
C THR A 150 -20.04 16.97 -2.61
N LEU A 151 -19.39 16.00 -1.99
CA LEU A 151 -20.01 14.71 -1.67
C LEU A 151 -21.15 14.90 -0.67
N THR A 152 -22.33 14.48 -1.08
CA THR A 152 -23.54 14.45 -0.25
C THR A 152 -24.21 13.08 -0.39
N THR A 153 -25.11 12.74 0.52
CA THR A 153 -25.87 11.47 0.46
C THR A 153 -26.67 11.30 -0.82
N THR A 154 -26.98 12.39 -1.53
CA THR A 154 -27.72 12.38 -2.79
C THR A 154 -26.83 12.24 -4.02
N THR A 155 -25.54 12.60 -3.90
CA THR A 155 -24.57 12.49 -5.01
C THR A 155 -23.73 11.21 -4.99
N MET A 156 -23.86 10.41 -3.91
CA MET A 156 -23.16 9.12 -3.75
C MET A 156 -23.90 8.01 -4.51
N GLN A 157 -23.52 7.78 -5.79
CA GLN A 157 -24.14 6.80 -6.67
C GLN A 157 -23.19 5.67 -7.11
N ASP A 158 -21.91 5.78 -6.81
CA ASP A 158 -20.91 4.78 -7.17
C ASP A 158 -20.80 3.67 -6.12
N ASP A 159 -20.31 2.50 -6.56
CA ASP A 159 -20.17 1.34 -5.69
C ASP A 159 -19.09 1.54 -4.63
N VAL A 160 -18.01 2.27 -4.96
CA VAL A 160 -16.86 2.47 -4.07
C VAL A 160 -16.31 3.88 -4.21
N TYR A 161 -16.09 4.52 -3.06
CA TYR A 161 -15.34 5.77 -2.94
C TYR A 161 -14.00 5.52 -2.27
N ALA A 162 -12.92 5.94 -2.91
CA ALA A 162 -11.58 5.71 -2.43
C ALA A 162 -10.86 7.03 -2.11
N PHE A 163 -10.16 7.08 -0.98
CA PHE A 163 -9.35 8.20 -0.54
C PHE A 163 -7.89 7.81 -0.44
N VAL A 164 -7.02 8.66 -0.97
CA VAL A 164 -5.57 8.61 -0.74
C VAL A 164 -5.23 9.71 0.26
N PHE A 165 -4.51 9.37 1.32
CA PHE A 165 -4.20 10.32 2.40
C PHE A 165 -2.85 10.03 3.05
N GLY A 166 -2.34 10.99 3.83
CA GLY A 166 -1.11 10.82 4.60
C GLY A 166 0.12 10.54 3.73
N GLN A 167 0.20 11.11 2.54
CA GLN A 167 1.29 10.89 1.59
C GLN A 167 2.62 11.39 2.14
N GLN A 168 3.66 10.54 2.02
CA GLN A 168 5.04 10.83 2.40
C GLN A 168 6.01 10.35 1.33
N GLY A 169 7.18 10.98 1.26
CA GLY A 169 8.19 10.68 0.24
C GLY A 169 7.93 11.40 -1.07
N LEU A 170 8.77 11.11 -2.06
CA LEU A 170 8.71 11.70 -3.38
C LEU A 170 8.68 10.61 -4.45
N MET A 171 7.73 10.72 -5.35
CA MET A 171 7.71 9.96 -6.60
C MET A 171 7.34 10.91 -7.73
N ALA A 172 8.19 11.00 -8.73
CA ALA A 172 7.95 11.80 -9.92
C ALA A 172 7.79 10.88 -11.14
N GLY A 173 6.85 11.21 -12.01
CA GLY A 173 6.66 10.52 -13.28
C GLY A 173 5.22 10.17 -13.59
N ALA A 174 5.05 9.50 -14.73
CA ALA A 174 3.78 8.98 -15.20
C ALA A 174 3.96 7.54 -15.69
N GLY A 175 2.99 6.70 -15.38
CA GLY A 175 3.00 5.29 -15.78
C GLY A 175 1.62 4.67 -15.72
N VAL A 176 1.50 3.50 -16.32
CA VAL A 176 0.31 2.66 -16.22
C VAL A 176 0.48 1.71 -15.05
N GLN A 177 -0.55 1.55 -14.24
CA GLN A 177 -0.54 0.72 -13.04
C GLN A 177 -1.72 -0.27 -13.08
N GLY A 178 -1.41 -1.55 -12.84
CA GLY A 178 -2.40 -2.57 -12.50
C GLY A 178 -2.30 -2.93 -11.03
N SER A 179 -3.42 -2.98 -10.32
CA SER A 179 -3.46 -3.30 -8.90
C SER A 179 -4.49 -4.38 -8.58
N LYS A 180 -4.14 -5.24 -7.64
CA LYS A 180 -4.97 -6.35 -7.17
C LYS A 180 -5.04 -6.36 -5.65
N ILE A 181 -6.24 -6.52 -5.14
CA ILE A 181 -6.52 -6.70 -3.71
C ILE A 181 -6.85 -8.17 -3.47
N THR A 182 -6.20 -8.78 -2.51
CA THR A 182 -6.38 -10.21 -2.18
C THR A 182 -6.59 -10.38 -0.67
N ARG A 183 -7.48 -11.27 -0.28
CA ARG A 183 -7.68 -11.63 1.12
C ARG A 183 -6.47 -12.39 1.66
N ILE A 184 -6.06 -12.08 2.88
CA ILE A 184 -4.97 -12.73 3.60
C ILE A 184 -5.45 -13.27 4.94
N TYR A 185 -4.68 -14.19 5.52
CA TYR A 185 -4.94 -14.82 6.82
C TYR A 185 -3.66 -14.73 7.65
N PRO A 186 -3.37 -13.54 8.23
CA PRO A 186 -2.16 -13.29 9.00
C PRO A 186 -2.12 -14.00 10.34
#